data_5f7a1f67cf10ca6551849979a65a286f
#
_entry.id   5f7a1f67cf10ca6551849979a65a286f
#
_cell.length_a   1.000
_cell.length_b   1.000
_cell.length_c   1.000
_cell.angle_alpha   90.00
_cell.angle_beta   90.00
_cell.angle_gamma   90.00
#
_symmetry.space_group_name_H-M   'P 1'
#
loop_
_entity.id
_entity.type
_entity.pdbx_description
1 polymer ?
#
loop_
_entity_poly.entity_id
_entity_poly.type
_entity_poly.pdbx_seq_one_letter_code
_entity_poly.pdbx_strand_id
1 'polypeptide(L)'
;SVVTGSYNRTDGHRDDMEFEQYGGYAKLGYDFSDTWKLWGDVNITRFNASNPGEADNPYIDNDSRITRGMTSFALENRYDRTSGAVSFFYNWGRHRINDGYHPGEEPQKSHFNSKDRMLGISWYQSATLFTSNRLTVGFDYQHFGGESWNKVVAIDEAKPGQQIGDRIPGVDKQMDEFAGYVDFRQDINSWLSLDAGVRIDHHSHVGTEWIPQGGLAFHLPRQAELKAMVSKGFRNPTIREMYMFPPQNPDLKAESLMNYELSFTGQLLGGAMSYGVNLYYINGDNIIMTDPALRKNVNSGEIENWGVETNLGYRINRHWQMNANYSWLHMENPVLAAPEHKLYAGADFTQGRWGLSTGIQYVKGLHTSVTPGKEKQESFVLWNLRANYRLCSFADVFVKGENLLAQRYEINAGFPMPKATVMGGVNINF
;
A
#
# COMPACT_ATOMS: atom_id res chain seq x y z
N SER A 1 1.47 20.24 -17.82
CA SER A 1 2.37 20.25 -16.66
C SER A 1 1.61 20.32 -15.36
N VAL A 2 2.17 19.74 -14.30
CA VAL A 2 1.67 19.83 -12.93
C VAL A 2 2.86 20.07 -12.02
N VAL A 3 2.73 21.02 -11.08
CA VAL A 3 3.73 21.23 -10.01
C VAL A 3 2.98 21.37 -8.70
N THR A 4 3.38 20.63 -7.68
CA THR A 4 2.80 20.74 -6.33
C THR A 4 3.89 20.77 -5.27
N GLY A 5 3.62 21.51 -4.20
CA GLY A 5 4.41 21.51 -2.98
C GLY A 5 3.50 21.20 -1.79
N SER A 6 4.01 20.50 -0.80
CA SER A 6 3.27 20.19 0.42
C SER A 6 4.14 20.37 1.65
N TYR A 7 3.50 20.81 2.72
CA TYR A 7 4.07 20.84 4.06
C TYR A 7 3.03 20.30 5.04
N ASN A 8 3.43 19.35 5.87
CA ASN A 8 2.59 18.77 6.90
C ASN A 8 3.36 18.75 8.22
N ARG A 9 2.70 19.12 9.31
CA ARG A 9 3.25 19.03 10.66
C ARG A 9 2.16 18.63 11.65
N THR A 10 2.53 17.83 12.62
CA THR A 10 1.72 17.52 13.81
C THR A 10 2.64 17.31 15.00
N ASP A 11 2.18 17.68 16.18
CA ASP A 11 2.85 17.36 17.44
C ASP A 11 2.38 15.99 17.99
N GLY A 12 1.51 15.28 17.22
CA GLY A 12 0.98 13.97 17.60
C GLY A 12 -0.15 14.06 18.63
N HIS A 13 -0.58 12.89 19.12
CA HIS A 13 -1.61 12.77 20.17
C HIS A 13 -1.05 12.16 21.47
N ARG A 14 0.23 11.87 21.49
CA ARG A 14 1.06 11.43 22.62
C ARG A 14 2.35 12.25 22.62
N ASP A 15 3.02 12.31 23.76
CA ASP A 15 4.34 12.92 23.86
C ASP A 15 5.33 12.17 22.94
N ASP A 16 6.31 12.88 22.38
CA ASP A 16 7.33 12.37 21.47
C ASP A 16 6.76 11.69 20.19
N MET A 17 5.64 12.22 19.64
CA MET A 17 5.02 11.79 18.38
C MET A 17 5.04 12.87 17.30
N GLU A 18 6.02 13.74 17.31
CA GLU A 18 6.10 14.81 16.30
C GLU A 18 6.37 14.22 14.91
N PHE A 19 5.70 14.82 13.96
CA PHE A 19 5.91 14.54 12.55
C PHE A 19 5.96 15.82 11.75
N GLU A 20 6.95 15.94 10.88
CA GLU A 20 7.10 17.04 9.95
C GLU A 20 7.50 16.51 8.58
N GLN A 21 6.82 16.97 7.52
CA GLN A 21 7.06 16.52 6.16
C GLN A 21 7.05 17.69 5.17
N TYR A 22 8.01 17.67 4.26
CA TYR A 22 8.09 18.50 3.07
C TYR A 22 8.01 17.62 1.85
N GLY A 23 7.18 17.99 0.87
CA GLY A 23 7.03 17.27 -0.37
C GLY A 23 7.04 18.21 -1.58
N GLY A 24 7.62 17.72 -2.66
CA GLY A 24 7.59 18.39 -3.96
C GLY A 24 7.36 17.37 -5.08
N TYR A 25 6.46 17.71 -6.01
CA TYR A 25 6.16 16.90 -7.17
C TYR A 25 6.06 17.79 -8.41
N ALA A 26 6.66 17.34 -9.50
CA ALA A 26 6.51 17.96 -10.81
C ALA A 26 6.31 16.87 -11.87
N LYS A 27 5.38 17.13 -12.80
CA LYS A 27 5.15 16.31 -13.99
C LYS A 27 5.06 17.18 -15.23
N LEU A 28 5.78 16.77 -16.28
CA LEU A 28 5.71 17.35 -17.60
C LEU A 28 5.31 16.29 -18.61
N GLY A 29 4.47 16.65 -19.58
CA GLY A 29 4.11 15.80 -20.68
C GLY A 29 4.12 16.59 -21.99
N TYR A 30 4.50 15.92 -23.06
CA TYR A 30 4.54 16.48 -24.41
C TYR A 30 4.00 15.47 -25.42
N ASP A 31 3.00 15.87 -26.18
CA ASP A 31 2.44 15.09 -27.27
C ASP A 31 3.21 15.46 -28.56
N PHE A 32 4.08 14.54 -29.05
CA PHE A 32 4.82 14.73 -30.30
C PHE A 32 3.91 14.64 -31.53
N SER A 33 2.85 13.83 -31.41
CA SER A 33 1.84 13.62 -32.44
C SER A 33 0.57 13.06 -31.77
N ASP A 34 -0.46 12.81 -32.54
CA ASP A 34 -1.68 12.12 -32.07
C ASP A 34 -1.44 10.69 -31.59
N THR A 35 -0.27 10.14 -31.96
CA THR A 35 0.10 8.74 -31.68
C THR A 35 1.21 8.58 -30.66
N TRP A 36 2.01 9.60 -30.38
CA TRP A 36 3.16 9.52 -29.50
C TRP A 36 3.17 10.59 -28.43
N LYS A 37 3.35 10.16 -27.18
CA LYS A 37 3.44 11.01 -26.02
C LYS A 37 4.64 10.68 -25.17
N LEU A 38 5.39 11.70 -24.73
CA LEU A 38 6.42 11.59 -23.72
C LEU A 38 5.94 12.28 -22.45
N TRP A 39 6.18 11.69 -21.32
CA TRP A 39 6.04 12.38 -20.05
C TRP A 39 7.14 11.97 -19.08
N GLY A 40 7.39 12.84 -18.12
CA GLY A 40 8.29 12.55 -17.01
C GLY A 40 7.82 13.24 -15.76
N ASP A 41 8.15 12.65 -14.62
CA ASP A 41 7.85 13.20 -13.31
C ASP A 41 8.99 13.04 -12.32
N VAL A 42 8.97 13.88 -11.30
CA VAL A 42 9.84 13.80 -10.14
C VAL A 42 9.03 14.03 -8.88
N ASN A 43 9.27 13.21 -7.88
CA ASN A 43 8.73 13.36 -6.53
C ASN A 43 9.88 13.32 -5.53
N ILE A 44 9.94 14.29 -4.62
CA ILE A 44 10.90 14.31 -3.51
C ILE A 44 10.12 14.58 -2.24
N THR A 45 10.34 13.73 -1.23
CA THR A 45 9.75 13.87 0.09
C THR A 45 10.83 13.74 1.15
N ARG A 46 10.81 14.66 2.10
CA ARG A 46 11.63 14.57 3.31
C ARG A 46 10.72 14.67 4.52
N PHE A 47 10.91 13.77 5.48
CA PHE A 47 10.20 13.84 6.74
C PHE A 47 11.09 13.51 7.94
N ASN A 48 10.73 14.08 9.08
CA ASN A 48 11.22 13.76 10.40
C ASN A 48 10.03 13.20 11.18
N ALA A 49 10.22 12.10 11.88
CA ALA A 49 9.17 11.47 12.67
C ALA A 49 9.77 10.97 13.98
N SER A 50 9.13 11.28 15.09
CA SER A 50 9.41 10.69 16.39
C SER A 50 8.44 9.53 16.64
N ASN A 51 8.89 8.49 17.31
CA ASN A 51 8.10 7.32 17.63
C ASN A 51 8.34 6.89 19.08
N PRO A 52 7.44 7.25 20.01
CA PRO A 52 7.60 6.90 21.41
C PRO A 52 7.40 5.41 21.72
N GLY A 53 7.11 4.58 20.72
CA GLY A 53 6.85 3.15 20.93
C GLY A 53 5.54 2.88 21.67
N GLU A 54 5.50 1.77 22.43
CA GLU A 54 4.33 1.39 23.22
C GLU A 54 4.04 2.39 24.34
N ALA A 55 2.74 2.58 24.64
CA ALA A 55 2.33 3.56 25.65
C ALA A 55 2.79 3.22 27.07
N ASP A 56 2.91 1.93 27.37
CA ASP A 56 3.30 1.42 28.69
C ASP A 56 4.82 1.34 28.85
N ASN A 57 5.57 1.38 27.75
CA ASN A 57 7.03 1.28 27.75
C ASN A 57 7.62 2.21 26.66
N PRO A 58 7.51 3.53 26.82
CA PRO A 58 7.89 4.49 25.79
C PRO A 58 9.41 4.55 25.57
N TYR A 59 9.79 4.92 24.34
CA TYR A 59 11.14 5.32 23.99
C TYR A 59 11.34 6.83 24.18
N ILE A 60 12.54 7.21 24.53
CA ILE A 60 13.08 8.57 24.53
C ILE A 60 14.00 8.69 23.31
N ASP A 61 13.99 9.86 22.62
CA ASP A 61 14.84 10.17 21.46
C ASP A 61 14.76 9.14 20.31
N ASN A 62 13.61 8.50 20.10
CA ASN A 62 13.41 7.63 18.94
C ASN A 62 12.97 8.47 17.72
N ASP A 63 13.95 8.81 16.89
CA ASP A 63 13.80 9.73 15.77
C ASP A 63 14.20 9.10 14.44
N SER A 64 13.38 9.33 13.43
CA SER A 64 13.66 8.98 12.05
C SER A 64 13.71 10.22 11.16
N ARG A 65 14.80 10.37 10.39
CA ARG A 65 14.94 11.38 9.34
C ARG A 65 15.11 10.69 8.00
N ILE A 66 14.11 10.81 7.15
CA ILE A 66 14.04 10.07 5.91
C ILE A 66 13.86 11.05 4.74
N THR A 67 14.63 10.83 3.67
CA THR A 67 14.45 11.51 2.40
C THR A 67 14.30 10.45 1.32
N ARG A 68 13.24 10.57 0.53
CA ARG A 68 12.98 9.69 -0.62
C ARG A 68 12.78 10.51 -1.86
N GLY A 69 13.30 10.01 -2.97
CA GLY A 69 13.07 10.58 -4.28
C GLY A 69 12.64 9.51 -5.28
N MET A 70 11.82 9.91 -6.22
CA MET A 70 11.41 9.11 -7.36
C MET A 70 11.43 9.99 -8.60
N THR A 71 11.91 9.44 -9.71
CA THR A 71 11.73 10.03 -11.03
C THR A 71 11.31 8.95 -12.01
N SER A 72 10.44 9.30 -12.95
CA SER A 72 10.05 8.39 -14.02
C SER A 72 9.92 9.13 -15.36
N PHE A 73 10.13 8.36 -16.44
CA PHE A 73 9.92 8.80 -17.81
C PHE A 73 9.17 7.70 -18.55
N ALA A 74 8.23 8.07 -19.39
CA ALA A 74 7.55 7.11 -20.25
C ALA A 74 7.34 7.69 -21.64
N LEU A 75 7.63 6.87 -22.64
CA LEU A 75 7.28 7.08 -24.03
C LEU A 75 6.15 6.16 -24.39
N GLU A 76 4.98 6.72 -24.63
CA GLU A 76 3.74 6.00 -24.95
C GLU A 76 3.45 6.08 -26.46
N ASN A 77 2.90 5.01 -26.99
CA ASN A 77 2.35 4.98 -28.34
C ASN A 77 0.89 4.55 -28.34
N ARG A 78 0.12 5.11 -29.26
CA ARG A 78 -1.30 4.76 -29.43
C ARG A 78 -1.71 4.87 -30.91
N TYR A 79 -1.96 3.71 -31.51
CA TYR A 79 -2.48 3.55 -32.87
C TYR A 79 -3.86 2.89 -32.81
N ASP A 80 -4.53 2.77 -33.93
CA ASP A 80 -5.90 2.22 -34.00
C ASP A 80 -6.02 0.83 -33.37
N ARG A 81 -5.04 -0.03 -33.61
CA ARG A 81 -5.04 -1.43 -33.16
C ARG A 81 -3.93 -1.79 -32.18
N THR A 82 -3.02 -0.88 -31.90
CA THR A 82 -1.91 -1.15 -30.99
C THR A 82 -1.66 0.02 -30.07
N SER A 83 -1.29 -0.27 -28.82
CA SER A 83 -0.86 0.74 -27.87
C SER A 83 0.16 0.14 -26.92
N GLY A 84 1.11 0.95 -26.50
CA GLY A 84 2.14 0.47 -25.57
C GLY A 84 2.93 1.61 -24.98
N ALA A 85 3.87 1.25 -24.13
CA ALA A 85 4.80 2.17 -23.51
C ALA A 85 6.15 1.53 -23.23
N VAL A 86 7.18 2.37 -23.25
CA VAL A 86 8.46 2.09 -22.58
C VAL A 86 8.58 3.08 -21.45
N SER A 87 8.80 2.61 -20.24
CA SER A 87 8.99 3.45 -19.07
C SER A 87 10.31 3.12 -18.37
N PHE A 88 10.91 4.16 -17.83
CA PHE A 88 12.07 4.10 -16.95
C PHE A 88 11.72 4.74 -15.63
N PHE A 89 12.16 4.16 -14.51
CA PHE A 89 12.04 4.78 -13.20
C PHE A 89 13.33 4.63 -12.38
N TYR A 90 13.53 5.59 -11.49
CA TYR A 90 14.58 5.56 -10.50
C TYR A 90 14.05 6.05 -9.15
N ASN A 91 14.10 5.16 -8.16
CA ASN A 91 13.74 5.43 -6.78
C ASN A 91 14.99 5.39 -5.91
N TRP A 92 15.07 6.29 -4.94
CA TRP A 92 16.15 6.30 -3.97
C TRP A 92 15.67 6.74 -2.59
N GLY A 93 16.35 6.27 -1.56
CA GLY A 93 16.09 6.62 -0.18
C GLY A 93 17.37 6.87 0.61
N ARG A 94 17.25 7.73 1.60
CA ARG A 94 18.27 7.94 2.64
C ARG A 94 17.57 7.97 3.98
N HIS A 95 18.01 7.13 4.91
CA HIS A 95 17.45 6.99 6.22
C HIS A 95 18.51 7.26 7.26
N ARG A 96 18.15 7.98 8.30
CA ARG A 96 18.90 8.12 9.53
C ARG A 96 17.92 7.87 10.66
N ILE A 97 18.19 6.87 11.48
CA ILE A 97 17.32 6.41 12.56
C ILE A 97 18.12 6.41 13.86
N ASN A 98 17.59 7.07 14.86
CA ASN A 98 17.95 6.90 16.24
C ASN A 98 16.88 5.97 16.86
N ASP A 99 17.26 4.77 17.26
CA ASP A 99 16.32 3.78 17.80
C ASP A 99 15.83 4.14 19.23
N GLY A 100 16.37 5.23 19.81
CA GLY A 100 16.01 5.67 21.14
C GLY A 100 16.48 4.74 22.25
N TYR A 101 15.97 4.98 23.45
CA TYR A 101 16.25 4.18 24.65
C TYR A 101 15.07 4.28 25.61
N HIS A 102 14.91 3.30 26.50
CA HIS A 102 13.86 3.34 27.52
C HIS A 102 14.28 4.18 28.74
N PRO A 103 13.31 4.71 29.51
CA PRO A 103 13.60 5.42 30.75
C PRO A 103 14.52 4.61 31.70
N GLY A 104 15.65 5.19 32.09
CA GLY A 104 16.66 4.54 32.94
C GLY A 104 17.73 3.77 32.18
N GLU A 105 17.68 3.68 30.88
CA GLU A 105 18.73 3.16 30.02
C GLU A 105 19.68 4.27 29.54
N GLU A 106 20.85 3.89 29.04
CA GLU A 106 21.79 4.81 28.40
C GLU A 106 21.37 5.13 26.95
N PRO A 107 21.57 6.37 26.47
CA PRO A 107 21.35 6.72 25.08
C PRO A 107 22.16 5.86 24.10
N GLN A 108 21.65 5.67 22.90
CA GLN A 108 22.34 4.92 21.85
C GLN A 108 23.70 5.55 21.52
N LYS A 109 24.75 4.73 21.48
CA LYS A 109 26.11 5.17 21.12
C LYS A 109 26.34 5.30 19.61
N SER A 110 25.41 4.78 18.79
CA SER A 110 25.43 4.88 17.34
C SER A 110 24.04 5.00 16.77
N HIS A 111 23.91 5.70 15.64
CA HIS A 111 22.66 5.79 14.91
C HIS A 111 22.72 4.94 13.64
N PHE A 112 21.63 4.24 13.34
CA PHE A 112 21.48 3.50 12.11
C PHE A 112 21.32 4.45 10.92
N ASN A 113 21.99 4.14 9.82
CA ASN A 113 21.89 4.85 8.55
C ASN A 113 21.75 3.85 7.43
N SER A 114 20.96 4.18 6.42
CA SER A 114 20.88 3.39 5.20
C SER A 114 20.64 4.25 3.97
N LYS A 115 20.99 3.67 2.83
CA LYS A 115 20.60 4.14 1.49
C LYS A 115 20.04 2.98 0.72
N ASP A 116 18.98 3.23 0.00
CA ASP A 116 18.41 2.30 -0.96
C ASP A 116 18.27 2.95 -2.33
N ARG A 117 18.28 2.14 -3.35
CA ARG A 117 18.02 2.54 -4.73
C ARG A 117 17.34 1.41 -5.49
N MET A 118 16.50 1.80 -6.42
CA MET A 118 15.88 0.90 -7.38
C MET A 118 15.77 1.65 -8.70
N LEU A 119 16.28 1.07 -9.76
CA LEU A 119 16.03 1.51 -11.11
C LEU A 119 15.30 0.41 -11.89
N GLY A 120 14.46 0.78 -12.83
CA GLY A 120 13.79 -0.21 -13.65
C GLY A 120 13.43 0.33 -15.02
N ILE A 121 13.27 -0.63 -15.94
CA ILE A 121 12.74 -0.42 -17.29
C ILE A 121 11.57 -1.38 -17.44
N SER A 122 10.45 -0.85 -17.91
CA SER A 122 9.27 -1.64 -18.23
C SER A 122 8.84 -1.32 -19.66
N TRP A 123 8.54 -2.35 -20.42
CA TRP A 123 7.99 -2.24 -21.78
C TRP A 123 6.78 -3.14 -21.92
N TYR A 124 5.74 -2.63 -22.51
CA TYR A 124 4.63 -3.44 -22.99
C TYR A 124 4.10 -2.96 -24.32
N GLN A 125 3.51 -3.88 -25.06
CA GLN A 125 2.74 -3.59 -26.27
C GLN A 125 1.48 -4.44 -26.29
N SER A 126 0.35 -3.77 -26.43
CA SER A 126 -0.98 -4.38 -26.65
C SER A 126 -1.38 -4.27 -28.10
N ALA A 127 -2.00 -5.31 -28.63
CA ALA A 127 -2.49 -5.33 -30.01
C ALA A 127 -3.87 -5.99 -30.08
N THR A 128 -4.74 -5.48 -30.95
CA THR A 128 -5.97 -6.13 -31.40
C THR A 128 -5.67 -6.85 -32.72
N LEU A 129 -5.46 -8.18 -32.63
CA LEU A 129 -5.09 -9.01 -33.79
C LEU A 129 -6.31 -9.39 -34.64
N PHE A 130 -7.43 -9.65 -33.98
CA PHE A 130 -8.72 -9.96 -34.60
C PHE A 130 -9.87 -9.33 -33.77
N THR A 131 -11.11 -9.58 -34.16
CA THR A 131 -12.27 -8.91 -33.56
C THR A 131 -12.39 -9.19 -32.06
N SER A 132 -12.59 -8.13 -31.27
CA SER A 132 -12.87 -8.18 -29.82
C SER A 132 -11.78 -8.90 -29.01
N ASN A 133 -10.53 -8.91 -29.49
CA ASN A 133 -9.42 -9.44 -28.73
C ASN A 133 -8.45 -8.34 -28.31
N ARG A 134 -7.65 -8.64 -27.29
CA ARG A 134 -6.49 -7.87 -26.88
C ARG A 134 -5.39 -8.82 -26.44
N LEU A 135 -4.27 -8.79 -27.14
CA LEU A 135 -3.04 -9.46 -26.74
C LEU A 135 -2.09 -8.39 -26.18
N THR A 136 -1.55 -8.61 -25.00
CA THR A 136 -0.53 -7.77 -24.41
C THR A 136 0.72 -8.63 -24.17
N VAL A 137 1.87 -8.14 -24.59
CA VAL A 137 3.18 -8.72 -24.26
C VAL A 137 4.01 -7.65 -23.56
N GLY A 138 4.84 -8.05 -22.61
CA GLY A 138 5.68 -7.11 -21.91
C GLY A 138 6.92 -7.74 -21.30
N PHE A 139 7.82 -6.85 -20.90
CA PHE A 139 9.09 -7.17 -20.28
C PHE A 139 9.39 -6.12 -19.21
N ASP A 140 9.87 -6.57 -18.04
CA ASP A 140 10.31 -5.73 -16.95
C ASP A 140 11.75 -6.12 -16.55
N TYR A 141 12.54 -5.11 -16.22
CA TYR A 141 13.84 -5.26 -15.57
C TYR A 141 13.91 -4.32 -14.39
N GLN A 142 14.41 -4.82 -13.26
CA GLN A 142 14.66 -4.03 -12.06
C GLN A 142 16.05 -4.35 -11.50
N HIS A 143 16.78 -3.30 -11.14
CA HIS A 143 18.00 -3.38 -10.36
C HIS A 143 17.79 -2.63 -9.06
N PHE A 144 17.95 -3.30 -7.94
CA PHE A 144 17.76 -2.68 -6.63
C PHE A 144 18.87 -3.06 -5.66
N GLY A 145 19.13 -2.18 -4.71
CA GLY A 145 20.19 -2.38 -3.74
C GLY A 145 20.01 -1.53 -2.50
N GLY A 146 20.67 -1.98 -1.43
CA GLY A 146 20.70 -1.29 -0.15
C GLY A 146 22.07 -1.37 0.50
N GLU A 147 22.49 -0.23 1.07
CA GLU A 147 23.68 -0.07 1.89
C GLU A 147 23.25 0.39 3.28
N SER A 148 23.78 -0.22 4.34
CA SER A 148 23.55 0.22 5.72
C SER A 148 24.83 0.32 6.52
N TRP A 149 24.82 1.18 7.53
CA TRP A 149 25.92 1.35 8.48
C TRP A 149 25.42 1.99 9.77
N ASN A 150 26.14 1.75 10.86
CA ASN A 150 25.97 2.53 12.08
C ASN A 150 26.99 3.68 12.10
N LYS A 151 26.54 4.88 12.45
CA LYS A 151 27.41 6.04 12.66
C LYS A 151 27.59 6.26 14.16
N VAL A 152 28.84 6.21 14.66
CA VAL A 152 29.14 6.44 16.04
C VAL A 152 28.83 7.90 16.41
N VAL A 153 28.06 8.11 17.46
CA VAL A 153 27.62 9.44 17.95
C VAL A 153 28.11 9.73 19.38
N ALA A 154 28.49 8.70 20.14
CA ALA A 154 29.10 8.83 21.45
C ALA A 154 30.19 7.76 21.66
N ILE A 155 31.14 8.02 22.54
CA ILE A 155 32.20 7.05 22.91
C ILE A 155 31.55 5.88 23.64
N ASP A 156 31.92 4.68 23.22
CA ASP A 156 31.56 3.41 23.86
C ASP A 156 32.83 2.80 24.50
N GLU A 157 32.91 2.83 25.82
CA GLU A 157 34.05 2.29 26.55
C GLU A 157 34.25 0.77 26.34
N ALA A 158 33.17 0.06 26.01
CA ALA A 158 33.22 -1.36 25.69
C ALA A 158 33.81 -1.63 24.29
N LYS A 159 34.00 -0.60 23.46
CA LYS A 159 34.52 -0.70 22.08
C LYS A 159 35.71 0.24 21.89
N PRO A 160 36.85 -0.03 22.55
CA PRO A 160 38.02 0.83 22.47
C PRO A 160 38.52 0.96 21.02
N GLY A 161 38.86 2.20 20.63
CA GLY A 161 39.34 2.53 19.29
C GLY A 161 38.30 3.10 18.35
N GLN A 162 37.01 3.08 18.69
CA GLN A 162 35.97 3.80 17.93
C GLN A 162 36.00 5.29 18.24
N GLN A 163 35.85 6.11 17.21
CA GLN A 163 35.80 7.57 17.33
C GLN A 163 34.42 8.07 16.93
N ILE A 164 33.99 9.21 17.48
CA ILE A 164 32.74 9.87 17.07
C ILE A 164 32.85 10.24 15.58
N GLY A 165 31.84 9.82 14.80
CA GLY A 165 31.81 10.00 13.38
C GLY A 165 32.17 8.77 12.55
N ASP A 166 32.78 7.74 13.18
CA ASP A 166 33.09 6.49 12.48
C ASP A 166 31.87 5.81 11.90
N ARG A 167 32.09 5.18 10.75
CA ARG A 167 31.09 4.34 10.06
C ARG A 167 31.42 2.87 10.31
N ILE A 168 30.52 2.19 10.98
CA ILE A 168 30.59 0.74 11.18
C ILE A 168 29.74 0.11 10.07
N PRO A 169 30.35 -0.56 9.07
CA PRO A 169 29.63 -1.14 7.94
C PRO A 169 28.60 -2.17 8.41
N GLY A 170 27.43 -2.13 7.79
CA GLY A 170 26.40 -3.15 7.89
C GLY A 170 26.30 -3.96 6.60
N VAL A 171 25.15 -3.90 5.95
CA VAL A 171 24.85 -4.61 4.71
C VAL A 171 25.16 -3.74 3.50
N ASP A 172 25.72 -4.34 2.44
CA ASP A 172 25.79 -3.78 1.10
C ASP A 172 25.42 -4.92 0.10
N LYS A 173 24.21 -4.82 -0.48
CA LYS A 173 23.66 -5.84 -1.36
C LYS A 173 22.95 -5.21 -2.55
N GLN A 174 23.09 -5.88 -3.71
CA GLN A 174 22.44 -5.51 -4.96
C GLN A 174 21.83 -6.77 -5.58
N MET A 175 20.71 -6.61 -6.26
CA MET A 175 19.93 -7.69 -6.86
C MET A 175 19.31 -7.23 -8.17
N ASP A 176 19.07 -8.19 -9.05
CA ASP A 176 18.44 -7.99 -10.34
C ASP A 176 17.18 -8.85 -10.43
N GLU A 177 16.16 -8.33 -11.07
CA GLU A 177 14.93 -9.04 -11.38
C GLU A 177 14.53 -8.78 -12.83
N PHE A 178 14.19 -9.86 -13.54
CA PHE A 178 13.75 -9.83 -14.92
C PHE A 178 12.43 -10.54 -15.05
N ALA A 179 11.49 -9.95 -15.79
CA ALA A 179 10.23 -10.62 -16.05
C ALA A 179 9.78 -10.45 -17.49
N GLY A 180 9.14 -11.49 -18.01
CA GLY A 180 8.43 -11.45 -19.27
C GLY A 180 7.00 -11.94 -19.07
N TYR A 181 6.05 -11.36 -19.77
CA TYR A 181 4.65 -11.75 -19.64
C TYR A 181 3.87 -11.65 -20.95
N VAL A 182 2.82 -12.44 -21.00
CA VAL A 182 1.80 -12.39 -22.02
C VAL A 182 0.43 -12.47 -21.38
N ASP A 183 -0.49 -11.63 -21.85
CA ASP A 183 -1.88 -11.59 -21.42
C ASP A 183 -2.77 -11.55 -22.66
N PHE A 184 -3.80 -12.37 -22.68
CA PHE A 184 -4.74 -12.50 -23.77
C PHE A 184 -6.16 -12.39 -23.26
N ARG A 185 -6.88 -11.42 -23.76
CA ARG A 185 -8.31 -11.24 -23.54
C ARG A 185 -9.08 -11.40 -24.84
N GLN A 186 -10.22 -12.11 -24.79
CA GLN A 186 -11.11 -12.34 -25.92
C GLN A 186 -12.56 -12.27 -25.46
N ASP A 187 -13.36 -11.41 -26.09
CA ASP A 187 -14.80 -11.52 -26.05
C ASP A 187 -15.21 -12.61 -27.04
N ILE A 188 -15.62 -13.76 -26.51
CA ILE A 188 -16.04 -14.93 -27.29
C ILE A 188 -17.35 -14.62 -28.02
N ASN A 189 -18.23 -13.93 -27.29
CA ASN A 189 -19.52 -13.42 -27.83
C ASN A 189 -20.03 -12.27 -26.90
N SER A 190 -21.24 -11.81 -27.11
CA SER A 190 -21.83 -10.68 -26.36
C SER A 190 -22.07 -10.96 -24.87
N TRP A 191 -22.02 -12.21 -24.43
CA TRP A 191 -22.29 -12.59 -23.04
C TRP A 191 -21.09 -13.28 -22.33
N LEU A 192 -19.98 -13.57 -23.05
CA LEU A 192 -18.84 -14.27 -22.49
C LEU A 192 -17.52 -13.64 -22.96
N SER A 193 -16.68 -13.27 -22.00
CA SER A 193 -15.27 -12.88 -22.20
C SER A 193 -14.33 -13.85 -21.46
N LEU A 194 -13.20 -14.15 -22.08
CA LEU A 194 -12.09 -14.94 -21.54
C LEU A 194 -10.89 -14.02 -21.31
N ASP A 195 -10.19 -14.22 -20.22
CA ASP A 195 -8.89 -13.63 -19.90
C ASP A 195 -7.92 -14.73 -19.49
N ALA A 196 -6.71 -14.74 -20.04
CA ALA A 196 -5.68 -15.70 -19.69
C ALA A 196 -4.29 -15.07 -19.85
N GLY A 197 -3.43 -15.25 -18.85
CA GLY A 197 -2.11 -14.69 -18.88
C GLY A 197 -1.09 -15.52 -18.09
N VAL A 198 0.17 -15.30 -18.40
CA VAL A 198 1.30 -15.85 -17.67
C VAL A 198 2.43 -14.85 -17.61
N ARG A 199 3.02 -14.71 -16.43
CA ARG A 199 4.27 -13.99 -16.20
C ARG A 199 5.33 -14.97 -15.71
N ILE A 200 6.53 -14.81 -16.20
CA ILE A 200 7.72 -15.51 -15.71
C ILE A 200 8.62 -14.45 -15.12
N ASP A 201 8.97 -14.61 -13.85
CA ASP A 201 9.80 -13.69 -13.10
C ASP A 201 11.07 -14.40 -12.63
N HIS A 202 12.23 -13.78 -12.83
CA HIS A 202 13.52 -14.33 -12.41
C HIS A 202 14.26 -13.33 -11.53
N HIS A 203 14.43 -13.69 -10.27
CA HIS A 203 15.20 -12.93 -9.29
C HIS A 203 16.61 -13.54 -9.12
N SER A 204 17.65 -12.71 -9.18
CA SER A 204 19.06 -13.14 -9.18
C SER A 204 19.50 -14.01 -7.99
N HIS A 205 18.79 -13.96 -6.85
CA HIS A 205 19.11 -14.74 -5.65
C HIS A 205 18.08 -15.81 -5.31
N VAL A 206 16.81 -15.60 -5.66
CA VAL A 206 15.70 -16.46 -5.23
C VAL A 206 15.33 -17.50 -6.29
N GLY A 207 15.57 -17.17 -7.56
CA GLY A 207 15.27 -18.06 -8.69
C GLY A 207 14.07 -17.58 -9.51
N THR A 208 13.37 -18.53 -10.12
CA THR A 208 12.33 -18.26 -11.12
C THR A 208 10.97 -18.68 -10.61
N GLU A 209 9.99 -17.77 -10.74
CA GLU A 209 8.58 -17.99 -10.44
C GLU A 209 7.72 -17.90 -11.70
N TRP A 210 6.76 -18.81 -11.81
CA TRP A 210 5.72 -18.82 -12.83
C TRP A 210 4.41 -18.35 -12.23
N ILE A 211 3.78 -17.35 -12.86
CA ILE A 211 2.64 -16.62 -12.31
C ILE A 211 1.51 -16.68 -13.34
N PRO A 212 0.75 -17.78 -13.41
CA PRO A 212 -0.42 -17.89 -14.27
C PRO A 212 -1.63 -17.16 -13.70
N GLN A 213 -2.49 -16.67 -14.59
CA GLN A 213 -3.83 -16.16 -14.28
C GLN A 213 -4.82 -16.55 -15.36
N GLY A 214 -6.10 -16.65 -14.98
CA GLY A 214 -7.18 -16.90 -15.91
C GLY A 214 -8.52 -16.52 -15.33
N GLY A 215 -9.44 -16.09 -16.19
CA GLY A 215 -10.75 -15.65 -15.79
C GLY A 215 -11.79 -15.76 -16.90
N LEU A 216 -13.04 -15.86 -16.46
CA LEU A 216 -14.24 -15.81 -17.30
C LEU A 216 -15.15 -14.71 -16.78
N ALA A 217 -15.70 -13.91 -17.69
CA ALA A 217 -16.73 -12.91 -17.39
C ALA A 217 -17.98 -13.20 -18.18
N PHE A 218 -19.09 -13.37 -17.47
CA PHE A 218 -20.43 -13.56 -18.05
C PHE A 218 -21.19 -12.24 -17.96
N HIS A 219 -21.41 -11.61 -19.10
CA HIS A 219 -22.19 -10.37 -19.23
C HIS A 219 -23.67 -10.70 -19.28
N LEU A 220 -24.38 -10.38 -18.22
CA LEU A 220 -25.78 -10.71 -18.03
C LEU A 220 -26.68 -9.51 -18.37
N PRO A 221 -28.01 -9.73 -18.60
CA PRO A 221 -28.95 -8.64 -18.78
C PRO A 221 -28.93 -7.61 -17.65
N ARG A 222 -29.37 -6.39 -17.93
CA ARG A 222 -29.43 -5.28 -16.95
C ARG A 222 -28.10 -4.85 -16.38
N GLN A 223 -27.01 -4.93 -17.17
CA GLN A 223 -25.65 -4.55 -16.78
C GLN A 223 -25.14 -5.35 -15.56
N ALA A 224 -25.61 -6.57 -15.40
CA ALA A 224 -25.07 -7.47 -14.41
C ALA A 224 -23.89 -8.28 -15.01
N GLU A 225 -22.92 -8.62 -14.19
CA GLU A 225 -21.75 -9.39 -14.59
C GLU A 225 -21.37 -10.39 -13.49
N LEU A 226 -21.12 -11.63 -13.91
CA LEU A 226 -20.55 -12.67 -13.06
C LEU A 226 -19.13 -12.96 -13.56
N LYS A 227 -18.12 -12.83 -12.69
CA LYS A 227 -16.73 -13.16 -13.01
C LYS A 227 -16.23 -14.28 -12.11
N ALA A 228 -15.48 -15.20 -12.71
CA ALA A 228 -14.69 -16.20 -12.00
C ALA A 228 -13.23 -16.03 -12.39
N MET A 229 -12.33 -15.93 -11.39
CA MET A 229 -10.89 -15.75 -11.60
C MET A 229 -10.09 -16.70 -10.76
N VAL A 230 -8.94 -17.10 -11.33
CA VAL A 230 -7.88 -17.81 -10.63
C VAL A 230 -6.56 -17.11 -10.98
N SER A 231 -5.77 -16.81 -9.96
CA SER A 231 -4.46 -16.17 -10.17
C SER A 231 -3.43 -16.62 -9.14
N LYS A 232 -2.18 -16.76 -9.55
CA LYS A 232 -1.04 -16.93 -8.64
C LYS A 232 -0.46 -15.57 -8.32
N GLY A 233 -0.21 -15.29 -7.02
CA GLY A 233 0.61 -14.20 -6.53
C GLY A 233 1.93 -14.74 -5.95
N PHE A 234 2.96 -13.89 -5.87
CA PHE A 234 4.23 -14.23 -5.23
C PHE A 234 4.85 -12.97 -4.61
N ARG A 235 5.80 -13.17 -3.69
CA ARG A 235 6.63 -12.11 -3.13
C ARG A 235 8.05 -12.62 -2.92
N ASN A 236 9.03 -11.94 -3.52
CA ASN A 236 10.43 -12.20 -3.22
C ASN A 236 10.79 -11.66 -1.82
N PRO A 237 11.68 -12.36 -1.06
CA PRO A 237 12.17 -11.85 0.21
C PRO A 237 12.97 -10.56 0.01
N THR A 238 12.85 -9.66 0.97
CA THR A 238 13.56 -8.38 0.95
C THR A 238 15.03 -8.53 1.35
N ILE A 239 15.87 -7.55 0.97
CA ILE A 239 17.26 -7.45 1.46
C ILE A 239 17.30 -7.46 3.00
N ARG A 240 16.31 -6.83 3.65
CA ARG A 240 16.22 -6.83 5.11
C ARG A 240 16.02 -8.23 5.67
N GLU A 241 15.07 -8.99 5.14
CA GLU A 241 14.76 -10.36 5.60
C GLU A 241 15.92 -11.32 5.36
N MET A 242 16.69 -11.11 4.29
CA MET A 242 17.81 -11.98 3.93
C MET A 242 19.11 -11.61 4.62
N TYR A 243 19.41 -10.33 4.88
CA TYR A 243 20.75 -9.89 5.23
C TYR A 243 20.88 -8.88 6.36
N MET A 244 19.80 -8.17 6.79
CA MET A 244 19.91 -6.98 7.63
C MET A 244 19.69 -7.35 9.08
N PHE A 245 19.79 -7.77 9.90
CA PHE A 245 19.53 -8.00 11.33
C PHE A 245 18.99 -9.41 11.60
N PRO A 246 19.40 -10.03 12.69
CA PRO A 246 18.69 -11.19 13.17
C PRO A 246 17.18 -10.86 13.30
N PRO A 247 16.31 -11.66 12.71
CA PRO A 247 16.46 -13.07 12.30
C PRO A 247 16.75 -13.30 10.79
N GLN A 248 17.68 -12.56 10.18
CA GLN A 248 17.97 -12.69 8.74
C GLN A 248 18.26 -14.13 8.29
N ASN A 249 17.94 -14.42 7.03
CA ASN A 249 18.21 -15.68 6.37
C ASN A 249 18.45 -15.51 4.86
N PRO A 250 19.70 -15.68 4.36
CA PRO A 250 19.96 -15.55 2.93
C PRO A 250 19.39 -16.68 2.08
N ASP A 251 18.94 -17.78 2.66
CA ASP A 251 18.42 -18.96 1.96
C ASP A 251 16.90 -18.92 1.75
N LEU A 252 16.26 -17.76 1.99
CA LEU A 252 14.82 -17.59 1.80
C LEU A 252 14.42 -17.77 0.32
N LYS A 253 13.26 -18.38 0.14
CA LYS A 253 12.57 -18.53 -1.15
C LYS A 253 11.45 -17.52 -1.28
N ALA A 254 10.93 -17.36 -2.49
CA ALA A 254 9.72 -16.60 -2.72
C ALA A 254 8.53 -17.20 -1.97
N GLU A 255 7.69 -16.34 -1.42
CA GLU A 255 6.33 -16.71 -0.98
C GLU A 255 5.44 -16.85 -2.20
N SER A 256 4.49 -17.76 -2.18
CA SER A 256 3.50 -17.87 -3.25
C SER A 256 2.11 -18.11 -2.69
N LEU A 257 1.11 -17.64 -3.41
CA LEU A 257 -0.29 -17.86 -3.08
C LEU A 257 -1.13 -18.06 -4.34
N MET A 258 -2.18 -18.85 -4.21
CA MET A 258 -3.25 -18.97 -5.19
C MET A 258 -4.48 -18.25 -4.69
N ASN A 259 -5.06 -17.42 -5.54
CA ASN A 259 -6.28 -16.69 -5.28
C ASN A 259 -7.38 -17.17 -6.22
N TYR A 260 -8.55 -17.49 -5.67
CA TYR A 260 -9.76 -17.90 -6.38
C TYR A 260 -10.86 -16.92 -6.04
N GLU A 261 -11.47 -16.32 -7.04
CA GLU A 261 -12.50 -15.31 -6.86
C GLU A 261 -13.73 -15.60 -7.69
N LEU A 262 -14.90 -15.33 -7.10
CA LEU A 262 -16.18 -15.29 -7.79
C LEU A 262 -16.88 -13.98 -7.43
N SER A 263 -17.04 -13.10 -8.40
CA SER A 263 -17.66 -11.78 -8.20
C SER A 263 -18.95 -11.65 -9.01
N PHE A 264 -19.94 -11.01 -8.39
CA PHE A 264 -21.19 -10.65 -9.04
C PHE A 264 -21.47 -9.17 -8.82
N THR A 265 -21.60 -8.43 -9.91
CA THR A 265 -21.85 -6.98 -9.86
C THR A 265 -23.04 -6.62 -10.75
N GLY A 266 -23.72 -5.53 -10.44
CA GLY A 266 -24.82 -5.07 -11.27
C GLY A 266 -25.39 -3.73 -10.86
N GLN A 267 -26.40 -3.31 -11.62
CA GLN A 267 -27.12 -2.07 -11.38
C GLN A 267 -28.64 -2.32 -11.35
N LEU A 268 -29.33 -1.57 -10.51
CA LEU A 268 -30.78 -1.58 -10.35
C LEU A 268 -31.33 -0.16 -10.44
N LEU A 269 -32.64 -0.03 -10.49
CA LEU A 269 -33.36 1.25 -10.47
C LEU A 269 -32.90 2.22 -11.58
N GLY A 270 -32.64 1.69 -12.80
CA GLY A 270 -32.16 2.51 -13.91
C GLY A 270 -30.75 3.09 -13.69
N GLY A 271 -29.88 2.40 -12.96
CA GLY A 271 -28.52 2.84 -12.66
C GLY A 271 -28.40 3.73 -11.40
N ALA A 272 -29.51 3.96 -10.69
CA ALA A 272 -29.45 4.70 -9.44
C ALA A 272 -28.85 3.90 -8.28
N MET A 273 -28.86 2.56 -8.36
CA MET A 273 -28.31 1.66 -7.36
C MET A 273 -27.30 0.72 -8.02
N SER A 274 -26.10 0.63 -7.45
CA SER A 274 -25.07 -0.33 -7.82
C SER A 274 -24.80 -1.28 -6.67
N TYR A 275 -24.51 -2.54 -6.99
CA TYR A 275 -24.15 -3.55 -5.98
C TYR A 275 -23.04 -4.45 -6.50
N GLY A 276 -22.30 -5.03 -5.56
CA GLY A 276 -21.30 -6.04 -5.84
C GLY A 276 -21.16 -7.00 -4.66
N VAL A 277 -20.88 -8.24 -4.98
CA VAL A 277 -20.51 -9.30 -4.03
C VAL A 277 -19.30 -10.01 -4.60
N ASN A 278 -18.27 -10.18 -3.78
CA ASN A 278 -17.06 -10.94 -4.11
C ASN A 278 -16.87 -12.03 -3.06
N LEU A 279 -16.73 -13.27 -3.51
CA LEU A 279 -16.32 -14.41 -2.71
C LEU A 279 -14.89 -14.75 -3.09
N TYR A 280 -14.03 -14.94 -2.12
CA TYR A 280 -12.65 -15.30 -2.38
C TYR A 280 -12.13 -16.40 -1.45
N TYR A 281 -11.18 -17.16 -1.97
CA TYR A 281 -10.39 -18.14 -1.25
C TYR A 281 -8.91 -17.94 -1.64
N ILE A 282 -8.06 -17.78 -0.63
CA ILE A 282 -6.61 -17.60 -0.78
C ILE A 282 -5.91 -18.71 -0.05
N ASN A 283 -5.06 -19.45 -0.78
CA ASN A 283 -4.18 -20.45 -0.21
C ASN A 283 -2.74 -20.10 -0.57
N GLY A 284 -1.85 -20.03 0.40
CA GLY A 284 -0.47 -19.64 0.21
C GLY A 284 0.51 -20.48 1.02
N ASP A 285 1.64 -20.75 0.39
CA ASP A 285 2.73 -21.56 0.93
C ASP A 285 4.03 -20.76 1.00
N ASN A 286 5.00 -21.29 1.75
CA ASN A 286 6.33 -20.68 1.90
C ASN A 286 6.30 -19.26 2.47
N ILE A 287 5.28 -18.91 3.25
CA ILE A 287 5.20 -17.59 3.88
C ILE A 287 6.39 -17.42 4.83
N ILE A 288 7.06 -16.28 4.72
CA ILE A 288 8.23 -15.98 5.54
C ILE A 288 7.79 -15.63 6.94
N MET A 289 8.22 -16.43 7.90
CA MET A 289 7.96 -16.25 9.32
C MET A 289 9.27 -16.28 10.10
N THR A 290 9.29 -15.61 11.25
CA THR A 290 10.41 -15.75 12.18
C THR A 290 10.19 -16.98 13.05
N ASP A 291 11.10 -17.94 12.98
CA ASP A 291 11.16 -19.06 13.93
C ASP A 291 11.86 -18.60 15.22
N PRO A 292 11.14 -18.54 16.35
CA PRO A 292 11.72 -18.09 17.61
C PRO A 292 12.82 -19.02 18.16
N ALA A 293 12.72 -20.33 17.91
CA ALA A 293 13.69 -21.32 18.38
C ALA A 293 15.00 -21.24 17.60
N LEU A 294 14.90 -21.06 16.29
CA LEU A 294 16.06 -20.89 15.41
C LEU A 294 16.57 -19.44 15.39
N ARG A 295 15.78 -18.47 15.86
CA ARG A 295 16.02 -17.04 15.74
C ARG A 295 16.37 -16.64 14.31
N LYS A 296 15.64 -17.20 13.35
CA LYS A 296 15.88 -17.09 11.91
C LYS A 296 14.58 -16.97 11.15
N ASN A 297 14.55 -16.19 10.07
CA ASN A 297 13.43 -16.20 9.13
C ASN A 297 13.43 -17.49 8.33
N VAL A 298 12.28 -18.10 8.16
CA VAL A 298 12.09 -19.36 7.45
C VAL A 298 10.82 -19.32 6.60
N ASN A 299 10.79 -20.08 5.51
CA ASN A 299 9.62 -20.26 4.67
C ASN A 299 8.74 -21.43 5.21
N SER A 300 8.12 -21.23 6.37
CA SER A 300 7.31 -22.26 7.03
C SER A 300 5.86 -21.87 7.28
N GLY A 301 5.49 -20.63 6.94
CA GLY A 301 4.12 -20.14 7.12
C GLY A 301 3.21 -20.59 5.99
N GLU A 302 1.94 -20.71 6.33
CA GLU A 302 0.84 -21.01 5.43
C GLU A 302 -0.26 -19.97 5.60
N ILE A 303 -0.92 -19.63 4.51
CA ILE A 303 -2.12 -18.79 4.50
C ILE A 303 -3.27 -19.61 3.96
N GLU A 304 -4.36 -19.67 4.71
CA GLU A 304 -5.62 -20.21 4.25
C GLU A 304 -6.73 -19.27 4.73
N ASN A 305 -7.15 -18.40 3.80
CA ASN A 305 -8.12 -17.36 4.08
C ASN A 305 -9.29 -17.46 3.10
N TRP A 306 -10.51 -17.24 3.57
CA TRP A 306 -11.65 -17.03 2.70
C TRP A 306 -12.56 -15.95 3.24
N GLY A 307 -13.33 -15.36 2.35
CA GLY A 307 -14.19 -14.28 2.80
C GLY A 307 -15.20 -13.84 1.75
N VAL A 308 -15.99 -12.88 2.20
CA VAL A 308 -17.03 -12.24 1.42
C VAL A 308 -16.85 -10.73 1.52
N GLU A 309 -16.86 -10.06 0.39
CA GLU A 309 -16.91 -8.62 0.31
C GLU A 309 -18.18 -8.19 -0.42
N THR A 310 -18.84 -7.18 0.10
CA THR A 310 -20.02 -6.60 -0.53
C THR A 310 -19.90 -5.09 -0.61
N ASN A 311 -20.43 -4.51 -1.68
CA ASN A 311 -20.54 -3.07 -1.84
C ASN A 311 -21.92 -2.68 -2.35
N LEU A 312 -22.42 -1.57 -1.85
CA LEU A 312 -23.69 -0.99 -2.21
C LEU A 312 -23.52 0.52 -2.42
N GLY A 313 -23.94 1.03 -3.56
CA GLY A 313 -24.03 2.46 -3.85
C GLY A 313 -25.47 2.81 -4.22
N TYR A 314 -26.00 3.89 -3.64
CA TYR A 314 -27.36 4.32 -3.95
C TYR A 314 -27.46 5.84 -4.07
N ARG A 315 -27.77 6.33 -5.26
CA ARG A 315 -28.11 7.72 -5.53
C ARG A 315 -29.62 7.90 -5.37
N ILE A 316 -30.02 8.34 -4.19
CA ILE A 316 -31.44 8.54 -3.85
C ILE A 316 -32.07 9.62 -4.74
N ASN A 317 -31.34 10.72 -4.92
CA ASN A 317 -31.72 11.84 -5.79
C ASN A 317 -30.49 12.67 -6.16
N ARG A 318 -30.66 13.85 -6.75
CA ARG A 318 -29.58 14.76 -7.14
C ARG A 318 -28.75 15.32 -5.98
N HIS A 319 -29.25 15.20 -4.77
CA HIS A 319 -28.63 15.79 -3.56
C HIS A 319 -28.03 14.74 -2.63
N TRP A 320 -28.60 13.53 -2.60
CA TRP A 320 -28.23 12.48 -1.67
C TRP A 320 -27.65 11.27 -2.38
N GLN A 321 -26.50 10.84 -1.92
CA GLN A 321 -25.86 9.59 -2.28
C GLN A 321 -25.51 8.83 -1.00
N MET A 322 -25.70 7.51 -0.99
CA MET A 322 -25.31 6.61 0.07
C MET A 322 -24.40 5.52 -0.46
N ASN A 323 -23.50 5.05 0.39
CA ASN A 323 -22.66 3.90 0.09
C ASN A 323 -22.47 3.04 1.33
N ALA A 324 -22.34 1.74 1.14
CA ALA A 324 -22.03 0.80 2.20
C ALA A 324 -21.11 -0.29 1.67
N ASN A 325 -20.15 -0.71 2.49
CA ASN A 325 -19.25 -1.81 2.21
C ASN A 325 -19.19 -2.71 3.44
N TYR A 326 -19.21 -4.01 3.21
CA TYR A 326 -19.01 -4.98 4.27
C TYR A 326 -18.01 -6.03 3.80
N SER A 327 -17.09 -6.40 4.67
CA SER A 327 -16.19 -7.53 4.49
C SER A 327 -16.24 -8.46 5.71
N TRP A 328 -16.25 -9.72 5.41
CA TRP A 328 -16.03 -10.81 6.36
C TRP A 328 -14.83 -11.63 5.88
N LEU A 329 -13.90 -11.84 6.78
CA LEU A 329 -12.66 -12.59 6.54
C LEU A 329 -12.53 -13.69 7.60
N HIS A 330 -12.36 -14.92 7.16
CA HIS A 330 -11.89 -16.01 7.99
C HIS A 330 -10.41 -16.28 7.69
N MET A 331 -9.61 -16.44 8.74
CA MET A 331 -8.19 -16.75 8.66
C MET A 331 -7.90 -17.98 9.52
N GLU A 332 -7.36 -19.02 8.93
CA GLU A 332 -6.87 -20.18 9.67
C GLU A 332 -5.69 -19.79 10.58
N ASN A 333 -4.80 -18.97 10.05
CA ASN A 333 -3.68 -18.36 10.77
C ASN A 333 -3.89 -16.84 10.85
N PRO A 334 -4.36 -16.32 12.01
CA PRO A 334 -4.61 -14.88 12.17
C PRO A 334 -3.36 -14.03 11.96
N VAL A 335 -3.52 -12.90 11.28
CA VAL A 335 -2.46 -11.90 11.08
C VAL A 335 -2.80 -10.59 11.77
N LEU A 336 -1.75 -9.84 12.13
CA LEU A 336 -1.86 -8.55 12.80
C LEU A 336 -2.63 -7.54 11.92
N ALA A 337 -3.46 -6.73 12.58
CA ALA A 337 -4.24 -5.65 11.98
C ALA A 337 -5.29 -6.09 10.93
N ALA A 338 -5.64 -7.37 10.87
CA ALA A 338 -6.70 -7.88 10.02
C ALA A 338 -7.97 -8.17 10.84
N PRO A 339 -9.12 -7.50 10.57
CA PRO A 339 -10.37 -7.73 11.26
C PRO A 339 -11.16 -8.88 10.63
N GLU A 340 -11.89 -9.64 11.45
CA GLU A 340 -12.86 -10.64 10.97
C GLU A 340 -14.05 -9.97 10.25
N HIS A 341 -14.54 -8.85 10.78
CA HIS A 341 -15.65 -8.10 10.20
C HIS A 341 -15.31 -6.62 10.09
N LYS A 342 -15.59 -6.02 8.94
CA LYS A 342 -15.51 -4.59 8.73
C LYS A 342 -16.73 -4.11 7.96
N LEU A 343 -17.47 -3.17 8.53
CA LEU A 343 -18.60 -2.50 7.90
C LEU A 343 -18.31 -1.00 7.81
N TYR A 344 -18.57 -0.43 6.67
CA TYR A 344 -18.63 1.01 6.47
C TYR A 344 -19.99 1.38 5.88
N ALA A 345 -20.61 2.44 6.38
CA ALA A 345 -21.78 3.05 5.80
C ALA A 345 -21.62 4.56 5.79
N GLY A 346 -21.82 5.17 4.63
CA GLY A 346 -21.66 6.61 4.43
C GLY A 346 -22.82 7.24 3.68
N ALA A 347 -22.99 8.54 3.90
CA ALA A 347 -23.95 9.36 3.19
C ALA A 347 -23.33 10.72 2.84
N ASP A 348 -23.56 11.15 1.60
CA ASP A 348 -23.15 12.45 1.08
C ASP A 348 -24.37 13.25 0.70
N PHE A 349 -24.38 14.50 1.10
CA PHE A 349 -25.40 15.49 0.76
C PHE A 349 -24.75 16.70 0.10
N THR A 350 -25.29 17.10 -1.06
CA THR A 350 -24.81 18.31 -1.75
C THR A 350 -26.02 19.14 -2.22
N GLN A 351 -26.08 20.39 -1.78
CA GLN A 351 -27.08 21.34 -2.22
C GLN A 351 -26.55 22.77 -2.25
N GLY A 352 -26.56 23.38 -3.42
CA GLY A 352 -26.09 24.75 -3.61
C GLY A 352 -24.62 24.89 -3.26
N ARG A 353 -24.33 25.63 -2.16
CA ARG A 353 -22.98 25.86 -1.65
C ARG A 353 -22.56 24.90 -0.53
N TRP A 354 -23.49 24.07 -0.05
CA TRP A 354 -23.27 23.14 1.05
C TRP A 354 -22.92 21.74 0.55
N GLY A 355 -21.93 21.13 1.18
CA GLY A 355 -21.66 19.72 1.11
C GLY A 355 -21.50 19.15 2.51
N LEU A 356 -22.14 18.01 2.77
CA LEU A 356 -22.02 17.27 4.02
C LEU A 356 -21.67 15.83 3.69
N SER A 357 -20.71 15.24 4.39
CA SER A 357 -20.34 13.84 4.27
C SER A 357 -20.24 13.23 5.65
N THR A 358 -20.89 12.10 5.88
CA THR A 358 -20.79 11.35 7.13
C THR A 358 -20.50 9.89 6.85
N GLY A 359 -19.81 9.22 7.77
CA GLY A 359 -19.52 7.80 7.67
C GLY A 359 -19.37 7.16 9.03
N ILE A 360 -19.92 5.96 9.15
CA ILE A 360 -19.75 5.08 10.31
C ILE A 360 -18.96 3.88 9.87
N GLN A 361 -17.91 3.56 10.60
CA GLN A 361 -17.09 2.35 10.42
C GLN A 361 -17.24 1.47 11.67
N TYR A 362 -17.63 0.23 11.48
CA TYR A 362 -17.62 -0.82 12.50
C TYR A 362 -16.56 -1.83 12.17
N VAL A 363 -15.71 -2.14 13.15
CA VAL A 363 -14.65 -3.15 13.07
C VAL A 363 -14.87 -4.14 14.21
N LYS A 364 -14.81 -5.45 13.91
CA LYS A 364 -14.93 -6.50 14.91
C LYS A 364 -13.88 -7.59 14.66
N GLY A 365 -13.32 -8.12 15.77
CA GLY A 365 -12.34 -9.18 15.72
C GLY A 365 -11.02 -8.73 15.08
N LEU A 366 -10.59 -7.49 15.32
CA LEU A 366 -9.30 -7.00 14.86
C LEU A 366 -8.19 -7.58 15.74
N HIS A 367 -7.31 -8.37 15.16
CA HIS A 367 -6.14 -8.90 15.87
C HIS A 367 -5.10 -7.80 16.10
N THR A 368 -5.01 -7.30 17.34
CA THR A 368 -4.01 -6.28 17.73
C THR A 368 -2.72 -6.89 18.22
N SER A 369 -2.72 -8.17 18.58
CA SER A 369 -1.55 -9.01 18.85
C SER A 369 -1.84 -10.44 18.44
N VAL A 370 -0.90 -11.09 17.76
CA VAL A 370 -0.91 -12.50 17.36
C VAL A 370 0.22 -13.29 18.04
N THR A 371 0.93 -12.68 18.99
CA THR A 371 2.00 -13.32 19.74
C THR A 371 1.43 -14.45 20.61
N PRO A 372 1.93 -15.70 20.52
CA PRO A 372 1.46 -16.82 21.33
C PRO A 372 1.43 -16.51 22.83
N GLY A 373 0.27 -16.70 23.47
CA GLY A 373 0.02 -16.40 24.87
C GLY A 373 -0.20 -14.92 25.20
N LYS A 374 -0.19 -14.03 24.18
CA LYS A 374 -0.49 -12.59 24.30
C LYS A 374 -1.43 -12.12 23.19
N GLU A 375 -2.24 -13.03 22.65
CA GLU A 375 -3.21 -12.72 21.61
C GLU A 375 -4.24 -11.70 22.11
N LYS A 376 -4.51 -10.69 21.32
CA LYS A 376 -5.52 -9.68 21.62
C LYS A 376 -6.34 -9.35 20.39
N GLN A 377 -7.63 -9.13 20.62
CA GLN A 377 -8.56 -8.64 19.60
C GLN A 377 -9.28 -7.40 20.10
N GLU A 378 -9.61 -6.51 19.17
CA GLU A 378 -10.43 -5.34 19.43
C GLU A 378 -11.65 -5.25 18.51
N SER A 379 -12.64 -4.51 19.00
CA SER A 379 -13.85 -4.16 18.25
C SER A 379 -14.25 -2.75 18.61
N PHE A 380 -14.53 -1.91 17.59
CA PHE A 380 -14.85 -0.50 17.79
C PHE A 380 -15.75 0.05 16.68
N VAL A 381 -16.35 1.22 16.98
CA VAL A 381 -17.16 1.99 16.02
C VAL A 381 -16.57 3.40 15.91
N LEU A 382 -16.29 3.83 14.70
CA LEU A 382 -15.85 5.20 14.42
C LEU A 382 -16.92 5.96 13.65
N TRP A 383 -17.24 7.14 14.10
CA TRP A 383 -18.11 8.06 13.37
C TRP A 383 -17.34 9.29 12.95
N ASN A 384 -17.42 9.60 11.65
CA ASN A 384 -16.75 10.74 11.03
C ASN A 384 -17.78 11.65 10.35
N LEU A 385 -17.54 12.95 10.39
CA LEU A 385 -18.39 13.96 9.76
C LEU A 385 -17.53 15.03 9.11
N ARG A 386 -17.89 15.45 7.90
CA ARG A 386 -17.30 16.60 7.22
C ARG A 386 -18.40 17.52 6.71
N ALA A 387 -18.25 18.80 6.94
CA ALA A 387 -19.05 19.85 6.33
C ALA A 387 -18.14 20.77 5.52
N ASN A 388 -18.55 21.12 4.32
CA ASN A 388 -17.87 22.11 3.48
C ASN A 388 -18.88 23.14 2.97
N TYR A 389 -18.40 24.37 2.84
CA TYR A 389 -19.18 25.48 2.32
C TYR A 389 -18.37 26.26 1.28
N ARG A 390 -18.94 26.41 0.08
CA ARG A 390 -18.36 27.22 -1.00
C ARG A 390 -18.59 28.70 -0.74
N LEU A 391 -17.53 29.40 -0.34
CA LEU A 391 -17.57 30.84 -0.08
C LEU A 391 -17.76 31.62 -1.39
N CYS A 392 -16.98 31.30 -2.41
CA CYS A 392 -17.00 31.92 -3.73
C CYS A 392 -16.55 30.92 -4.81
N SER A 393 -16.36 31.37 -6.06
CA SER A 393 -15.98 30.50 -7.17
C SER A 393 -14.60 29.83 -7.02
N PHE A 394 -13.71 30.43 -6.24
CA PHE A 394 -12.33 30.00 -6.06
C PHE A 394 -11.99 29.54 -4.62
N ALA A 395 -12.91 29.60 -3.67
CA ALA A 395 -12.63 29.24 -2.28
C ALA A 395 -13.77 28.49 -1.60
N ASP A 396 -13.41 27.41 -0.91
CA ASP A 396 -14.29 26.69 0.02
C ASP A 396 -13.62 26.56 1.39
N VAL A 397 -14.44 26.55 2.44
CA VAL A 397 -14.04 26.22 3.81
C VAL A 397 -14.61 24.85 4.19
N PHE A 398 -13.90 24.15 5.05
CA PHE A 398 -14.40 22.90 5.60
C PHE A 398 -14.10 22.75 7.08
N VAL A 399 -14.92 21.93 7.73
CA VAL A 399 -14.68 21.39 9.07
C VAL A 399 -14.88 19.89 8.99
N LYS A 400 -13.94 19.13 9.58
CA LYS A 400 -13.95 17.67 9.63
C LYS A 400 -13.77 17.22 11.07
N GLY A 401 -14.61 16.30 11.52
CA GLY A 401 -14.45 15.59 12.78
C GLY A 401 -14.24 14.11 12.54
N GLU A 402 -13.27 13.51 13.21
CA GLU A 402 -12.98 12.08 13.16
C GLU A 402 -13.11 11.46 14.53
N ASN A 403 -13.53 10.18 14.56
CA ASN A 403 -13.79 9.45 15.79
C ASN A 403 -14.66 10.27 16.78
N LEU A 404 -15.77 10.85 16.31
CA LEU A 404 -16.64 11.73 17.09
C LEU A 404 -17.29 11.04 18.30
N LEU A 405 -17.28 9.71 18.33
CA LEU A 405 -17.69 8.90 19.49
C LEU A 405 -16.59 8.81 20.56
N ALA A 406 -15.43 9.40 20.33
CA ALA A 406 -14.26 9.37 21.21
C ALA A 406 -13.86 7.94 21.66
N GLN A 407 -14.05 6.96 20.78
CA GLN A 407 -13.68 5.56 21.03
C GLN A 407 -12.19 5.45 21.33
N ARG A 408 -11.87 4.68 22.36
CA ARG A 408 -10.49 4.25 22.62
C ARG A 408 -10.31 2.91 21.90
N TYR A 409 -9.31 2.82 21.07
CA TYR A 409 -9.00 1.61 20.33
C TYR A 409 -7.52 1.57 19.94
N GLU A 410 -7.04 0.38 19.63
CA GLU A 410 -5.69 0.11 19.14
C GLU A 410 -5.78 -0.66 17.82
N ILE A 411 -4.83 -0.46 16.93
CA ILE A 411 -4.63 -1.31 15.74
C ILE A 411 -3.52 -2.32 16.02
N ASN A 412 -2.50 -1.89 16.75
CA ASN A 412 -1.45 -2.71 17.31
C ASN A 412 -1.50 -2.59 18.83
N ALA A 413 -1.38 -3.68 19.55
CA ALA A 413 -1.39 -3.67 21.02
C ALA A 413 -0.29 -2.76 21.57
N GLY A 414 -0.65 -1.90 22.54
CA GLY A 414 0.25 -0.90 23.11
C GLY A 414 0.33 0.42 22.36
N PHE A 415 -0.32 0.55 21.20
CA PHE A 415 -0.32 1.77 20.37
C PHE A 415 -1.75 2.37 20.29
N PRO A 416 -2.19 3.13 21.31
CA PRO A 416 -3.52 3.72 21.33
C PRO A 416 -3.66 4.76 20.21
N MET A 417 -4.82 4.70 19.53
CA MET A 417 -5.17 5.62 18.46
C MET A 417 -5.79 6.91 19.01
N PRO A 418 -5.77 8.03 18.24
CA PRO A 418 -6.37 9.29 18.65
C PRO A 418 -7.86 9.13 18.96
N LYS A 419 -8.33 9.79 20.03
CA LYS A 419 -9.75 9.97 20.31
C LYS A 419 -10.36 10.93 19.29
N ALA A 420 -11.47 11.58 19.64
CA ALA A 420 -12.09 12.57 18.77
C ALA A 420 -11.11 13.68 18.36
N THR A 421 -11.02 13.93 17.06
CA THR A 421 -10.21 15.01 16.49
C THR A 421 -11.08 15.91 15.63
N VAL A 422 -10.75 17.19 15.58
CA VAL A 422 -11.42 18.18 14.74
C VAL A 422 -10.38 18.95 13.93
N MET A 423 -10.64 19.11 12.64
CA MET A 423 -9.79 19.84 11.71
C MET A 423 -10.65 20.83 10.92
N GLY A 424 -10.14 22.02 10.67
CA GLY A 424 -10.72 22.99 9.77
C GLY A 424 -9.72 23.47 8.73
N GLY A 425 -10.19 23.90 7.58
CA GLY A 425 -9.30 24.38 6.54
C GLY A 425 -10.02 25.16 5.44
N VAL A 426 -9.19 25.74 4.56
CA VAL A 426 -9.63 26.48 3.37
C VAL A 426 -8.97 25.85 2.15
N ASN A 427 -9.77 25.59 1.11
CA ASN A 427 -9.27 25.22 -0.21
C ASN A 427 -9.40 26.44 -1.14
N ILE A 428 -8.34 26.78 -1.82
CA ILE A 428 -8.31 27.89 -2.78
C ILE A 428 -7.88 27.33 -4.15
N ASN A 429 -8.72 27.56 -5.17
CA ASN A 429 -8.50 27.12 -6.54
C ASN A 429 -8.33 28.36 -7.44
N PHE A 430 -7.22 28.48 -8.15
CA PHE A 430 -6.90 29.62 -9.01
C PHE A 430 -7.08 29.27 -10.49
#